data_33f8e10c77615f74f9522c0f8bab166a
#
_entry.id   33f8e10c77615f74f9522c0f8bab166a
#
_cell.length_a   1.000
_cell.length_b   1.000
_cell.length_c   1.000
_cell.angle_alpha   90.00
_cell.angle_beta   90.00
_cell.angle_gamma   90.00
#
_symmetry.space_group_name_H-M   'P 1'
#
loop_
_entity.id
_entity.type
_entity.pdbx_description
1 polymer ?
#
loop_
_entity_poly.entity_id
_entity_poly.type
_entity_poly.pdbx_seq_one_letter_code
_entity_poly.pdbx_strand_id
1 'polypeptide(L)'
;MAETEEELKSLLISEKVSLKLNIQKTKIMASSPITSWQIDGETVESVSDFILGGSKITADRDCSLEIKRRLLLGRKVMTNLDSILKSRDITLPTKVQLVKAMVFPVVMYGCESWTVKKAEHRRIDAFELWC
;
A
#
# COMPACT_ATOMS: atom_id res chain seq x y z
N MET A 1 -13.36 -9.54 0.08
CA MET A 1 -13.25 -9.65 1.57
C MET A 1 -14.45 -10.40 2.08
N ALA A 2 -14.26 -11.26 3.05
CA ALA A 2 -15.34 -12.04 3.65
C ALA A 2 -15.54 -11.58 5.12
N GLU A 3 -16.77 -11.56 5.59
CA GLU A 3 -17.08 -11.17 6.97
C GLU A 3 -16.95 -12.37 7.92
N THR A 4 -17.15 -13.59 7.39
CA THR A 4 -17.06 -14.84 8.16
C THR A 4 -16.13 -15.84 7.48
N GLU A 5 -15.61 -16.78 8.28
CA GLU A 5 -14.76 -17.87 7.77
C GLU A 5 -15.51 -18.78 6.77
N GLU A 6 -16.81 -19.02 7.01
CA GLU A 6 -17.66 -19.83 6.14
C GLU A 6 -17.90 -19.16 4.80
N GLU A 7 -18.12 -17.84 4.78
CA GLU A 7 -18.25 -17.04 3.57
C GLU A 7 -16.96 -17.09 2.74
N LEU A 8 -15.78 -16.96 3.39
CA LEU A 8 -14.50 -17.07 2.73
C LEU A 8 -14.28 -18.46 2.13
N LYS A 9 -14.62 -19.53 2.86
CA LYS A 9 -14.55 -20.90 2.33
C LYS A 9 -15.46 -21.09 1.14
N SER A 10 -16.69 -20.56 1.16
CA SER A 10 -17.64 -20.65 0.04
C SER A 10 -17.13 -19.92 -1.22
N LEU A 11 -16.48 -18.76 -1.04
CA LEU A 11 -15.87 -18.02 -2.14
C LEU A 11 -14.69 -18.77 -2.77
N LEU A 12 -13.90 -19.47 -1.96
CA LEU A 12 -12.76 -20.27 -2.42
C LEU A 12 -13.19 -21.60 -3.09
N ILE A 13 -14.31 -22.18 -2.65
CA ILE A 13 -14.88 -23.43 -3.20
C ILE A 13 -15.69 -23.17 -4.48
N SER A 14 -16.06 -21.95 -4.78
CA SER A 14 -16.76 -21.61 -6.03
C SER A 14 -15.89 -21.82 -7.28
N GLU A 15 -15.05 -22.83 -7.25
CA GLU A 15 -14.16 -23.35 -8.31
C GLU A 15 -14.86 -23.89 -9.56
N LYS A 16 -16.01 -23.38 -9.93
CA LYS A 16 -16.59 -23.68 -11.22
C LYS A 16 -15.81 -23.05 -12.39
N VAL A 17 -14.81 -22.23 -12.09
CA VAL A 17 -13.85 -21.68 -13.04
C VAL A 17 -12.55 -22.47 -12.87
N SER A 18 -12.03 -23.05 -13.96
CA SER A 18 -10.85 -23.96 -14.03
C SER A 18 -9.52 -23.42 -13.47
N LEU A 19 -9.56 -22.61 -12.44
CA LEU A 19 -8.39 -21.98 -11.81
C LEU A 19 -8.04 -22.72 -10.53
N LYS A 20 -6.81 -23.24 -10.46
CA LYS A 20 -6.26 -23.82 -9.22
C LYS A 20 -5.67 -22.72 -8.36
N LEU A 21 -6.07 -22.69 -7.07
CA LEU A 21 -5.50 -21.80 -6.09
C LEU A 21 -4.05 -22.21 -5.78
N ASN A 22 -3.12 -21.28 -5.89
CA ASN A 22 -1.73 -21.53 -5.46
C ASN A 22 -1.61 -21.25 -3.97
N ILE A 23 -1.63 -22.29 -3.15
CA ILE A 23 -1.63 -22.22 -1.68
C ILE A 23 -0.35 -21.60 -1.14
N GLN A 24 0.81 -21.84 -1.76
CA GLN A 24 2.08 -21.25 -1.34
C GLN A 24 2.11 -19.72 -1.49
N LYS A 25 1.38 -19.19 -2.48
CA LYS A 25 1.25 -17.74 -2.72
C LYS A 25 0.01 -17.14 -2.05
N THR A 26 -0.89 -17.98 -1.52
CA THR A 26 -2.09 -17.55 -0.84
C THR A 26 -1.76 -17.23 0.62
N LYS A 27 -2.20 -16.07 1.09
CA LYS A 27 -2.03 -15.61 2.46
C LYS A 27 -3.35 -15.14 3.01
N ILE A 28 -3.54 -15.32 4.31
CA ILE A 28 -4.73 -14.89 5.04
C ILE A 28 -4.36 -13.82 6.03
N MET A 29 -5.18 -12.78 6.06
CA MET A 29 -5.12 -11.73 7.06
C MET A 29 -6.49 -11.58 7.72
N ALA A 30 -6.51 -11.58 9.05
CA ALA A 30 -7.72 -11.39 9.84
C ALA A 30 -7.53 -10.28 10.87
N SER A 31 -8.62 -9.62 11.22
CA SER A 31 -8.66 -8.58 12.26
C SER A 31 -8.53 -9.16 13.68
N SER A 32 -8.79 -10.44 13.85
CA SER A 32 -8.62 -11.19 15.10
C SER A 32 -7.57 -12.28 14.94
N PRO A 33 -6.86 -12.69 16.02
CA PRO A 33 -5.84 -13.71 15.91
C PRO A 33 -6.45 -15.05 15.48
N ILE A 34 -5.94 -15.58 14.36
CA ILE A 34 -6.25 -16.93 13.86
C ILE A 34 -5.03 -17.79 14.08
N THR A 35 -5.21 -18.93 14.75
CA THR A 35 -4.09 -19.85 15.07
C THR A 35 -3.63 -20.67 13.87
N SER A 36 -4.56 -21.13 13.04
CA SER A 36 -4.25 -21.80 11.77
C SER A 36 -5.46 -21.81 10.86
N TRP A 37 -5.22 -21.81 9.56
CA TRP A 37 -6.26 -21.95 8.56
C TRP A 37 -5.81 -22.90 7.45
N GLN A 38 -6.69 -23.78 7.01
CA GLN A 38 -6.41 -24.79 5.99
C GLN A 38 -7.36 -24.66 4.82
N ILE A 39 -6.81 -24.79 3.61
CA ILE A 39 -7.56 -24.92 2.36
C ILE A 39 -7.16 -26.26 1.75
N ASP A 40 -8.14 -27.11 1.44
CA ASP A 40 -7.91 -28.46 0.87
C ASP A 40 -6.88 -29.31 1.64
N GLY A 41 -6.85 -29.18 2.98
CA GLY A 41 -5.91 -29.89 3.84
C GLY A 41 -4.51 -29.27 3.94
N GLU A 42 -4.21 -28.21 3.19
CA GLU A 42 -2.93 -27.50 3.26
C GLU A 42 -3.06 -26.24 4.13
N THR A 43 -2.07 -26.01 4.99
CA THR A 43 -2.04 -24.83 5.86
C THR A 43 -1.69 -23.58 5.08
N VAL A 44 -2.50 -22.54 5.25
CA VAL A 44 -2.29 -21.21 4.65
C VAL A 44 -1.58 -20.31 5.66
N GLU A 45 -0.58 -19.57 5.18
CA GLU A 45 0.17 -18.62 6.00
C GLU A 45 -0.73 -17.44 6.44
N SER A 46 -0.78 -17.19 7.75
CA SER A 46 -1.42 -16.00 8.30
C SER A 46 -0.41 -14.86 8.39
N VAL A 47 -0.78 -13.69 7.87
CA VAL A 47 0.07 -12.50 7.86
C VAL A 47 -0.63 -11.33 8.53
N SER A 48 0.15 -10.45 9.15
CA SER A 48 -0.35 -9.20 9.76
C SER A 48 -0.47 -8.07 8.75
N ASP A 49 0.27 -8.13 7.65
CA ASP A 49 0.24 -7.15 6.57
C ASP A 49 0.57 -7.80 5.22
N PHE A 50 0.15 -7.17 4.15
CA PHE A 50 0.53 -7.55 2.78
C PHE A 50 0.39 -6.36 1.82
N ILE A 51 0.96 -6.51 0.62
CA ILE A 51 0.88 -5.49 -0.43
C ILE A 51 -0.15 -5.93 -1.46
N LEU A 52 -1.23 -5.16 -1.58
CA LEU A 52 -2.29 -5.36 -2.58
C LEU A 52 -2.34 -4.15 -3.51
N GLY A 53 -2.22 -4.39 -4.82
CA GLY A 53 -2.24 -3.31 -5.81
C GLY A 53 -1.18 -2.22 -5.57
N GLY A 54 -0.04 -2.58 -4.99
CA GLY A 54 1.03 -1.64 -4.63
C GLY A 54 0.83 -0.88 -3.32
N SER A 55 -0.30 -1.06 -2.62
CA SER A 55 -0.57 -0.47 -1.29
C SER A 55 -0.38 -1.47 -0.18
N LYS A 56 0.25 -1.06 0.92
CA LYS A 56 0.41 -1.88 2.12
C LYS A 56 -0.87 -1.85 2.95
N ILE A 57 -1.45 -3.02 3.18
CA ILE A 57 -2.65 -3.22 4.00
C ILE A 57 -2.25 -3.96 5.26
N THR A 58 -2.77 -3.50 6.41
CA THR A 58 -2.56 -4.10 7.73
C THR A 58 -3.86 -4.62 8.32
N ALA A 59 -3.76 -5.66 9.17
CA ALA A 59 -4.92 -6.30 9.80
C ALA A 59 -5.71 -5.34 10.71
N ASP A 60 -5.03 -4.38 11.33
CA ASP A 60 -5.63 -3.35 12.19
C ASP A 60 -6.28 -2.18 11.43
N ARG A 61 -6.23 -2.22 10.08
CA ARG A 61 -6.71 -1.16 9.18
C ARG A 61 -6.06 0.21 9.43
N ASP A 62 -4.87 0.24 10.05
CA ASP A 62 -4.11 1.48 10.26
C ASP A 62 -3.27 1.82 9.03
N CYS A 63 -3.56 2.93 8.38
CA CYS A 63 -2.85 3.39 7.20
C CYS A 63 -1.51 4.08 7.51
N SER A 64 -1.15 4.27 8.78
CA SER A 64 0.07 4.99 9.18
C SER A 64 1.34 4.40 8.58
N LEU A 65 1.43 3.08 8.49
CA LEU A 65 2.59 2.38 7.90
C LEU A 65 2.67 2.60 6.39
N GLU A 66 1.54 2.57 5.69
CA GLU A 66 1.51 2.84 4.25
C GLU A 66 1.85 4.31 3.97
N ILE A 67 1.32 5.24 4.73
CA ILE A 67 1.63 6.67 4.60
C ILE A 67 3.13 6.91 4.79
N LYS A 68 3.74 6.37 5.83
CA LYS A 68 5.18 6.46 6.07
C LYS A 68 5.99 5.89 4.91
N ARG A 69 5.60 4.71 4.42
CA ARG A 69 6.24 4.05 3.27
C ARG A 69 6.17 4.93 2.02
N ARG A 70 5.00 5.51 1.72
CA ARG A 70 4.80 6.38 0.57
C ARG A 70 5.62 7.66 0.66
N LEU A 71 5.70 8.28 1.82
CA LEU A 71 6.55 9.45 2.05
C LEU A 71 8.04 9.12 1.84
N LEU A 72 8.51 7.96 2.25
CA LEU A 72 9.87 7.50 2.00
C LEU A 72 10.12 7.28 0.50
N LEU A 73 9.19 6.67 -0.23
CA LEU A 73 9.28 6.51 -1.68
C LEU A 73 9.32 7.87 -2.39
N GLY A 74 8.47 8.82 -1.99
CA GLY A 74 8.48 10.18 -2.51
C GLY A 74 9.82 10.88 -2.28
N ARG A 75 10.42 10.76 -1.10
CA ARG A 75 11.76 11.28 -0.82
C ARG A 75 12.84 10.65 -1.71
N LYS A 76 12.76 9.34 -1.95
CA LYS A 76 13.69 8.65 -2.86
C LYS A 76 13.58 9.17 -4.28
N VAL A 77 12.36 9.36 -4.80
CA VAL A 77 12.14 9.96 -6.12
C VAL A 77 12.70 11.38 -6.18
N MET A 78 12.43 12.18 -5.15
CA MET A 78 12.95 13.55 -5.03
C MET A 78 14.48 13.60 -5.07
N THR A 79 15.15 12.68 -4.36
CA THR A 79 16.62 12.55 -4.38
C THR A 79 17.14 12.16 -5.76
N ASN A 80 16.44 11.29 -6.48
CA ASN A 80 16.80 10.91 -7.85
C ASN A 80 16.69 12.09 -8.84
N LEU A 81 15.82 13.06 -8.55
CA LEU A 81 15.66 14.28 -9.37
C LEU A 81 16.61 15.41 -8.95
N ASP A 82 17.45 15.22 -7.94
CA ASP A 82 18.29 16.27 -7.34
C ASP A 82 19.16 17.00 -8.36
N SER A 83 19.77 16.29 -9.30
CA SER A 83 20.60 16.87 -10.37
C SER A 83 19.80 17.82 -11.27
N ILE A 84 18.56 17.46 -11.60
CA ILE A 84 17.65 18.28 -12.43
C ILE A 84 17.17 19.49 -11.63
N LEU A 85 16.79 19.28 -10.36
CA LEU A 85 16.26 20.33 -9.49
C LEU A 85 17.32 21.38 -9.13
N LYS A 86 18.58 21.00 -9.06
CA LYS A 86 19.73 21.91 -8.83
C LYS A 86 20.21 22.61 -10.09
N SER A 87 19.83 22.15 -11.29
CA SER A 87 20.23 22.79 -12.56
C SER A 87 19.72 24.23 -12.62
N ARG A 88 20.60 25.13 -13.04
CA ARG A 88 20.25 26.56 -13.28
C ARG A 88 19.57 26.77 -14.63
N ASP A 89 19.74 25.84 -15.56
CA ASP A 89 19.19 25.94 -16.92
C ASP A 89 17.67 25.65 -16.97
N ILE A 90 17.12 25.07 -15.90
CA ILE A 90 15.71 24.71 -15.79
C ILE A 90 14.99 25.75 -14.94
N THR A 91 13.90 26.31 -15.48
CA THR A 91 13.10 27.33 -14.78
C THR A 91 12.35 26.77 -13.58
N LEU A 92 12.09 27.60 -12.58
CA LEU A 92 11.35 27.21 -11.38
C LEU A 92 9.96 26.63 -11.69
N PRO A 93 9.14 27.21 -12.59
CA PRO A 93 7.84 26.63 -12.95
C PRO A 93 7.96 25.19 -13.50
N THR A 94 8.98 24.92 -14.31
CA THR A 94 9.24 23.57 -14.86
C THR A 94 9.62 22.60 -13.75
N LYS A 95 10.45 23.01 -12.79
CA LYS A 95 10.80 22.19 -11.63
C LYS A 95 9.57 21.83 -10.78
N VAL A 96 8.69 22.80 -10.52
CA VAL A 96 7.44 22.58 -9.78
C VAL A 96 6.53 21.60 -10.52
N GLN A 97 6.39 21.73 -11.84
CA GLN A 97 5.60 20.79 -12.64
C GLN A 97 6.19 19.37 -12.60
N LEU A 98 7.51 19.24 -12.65
CA LEU A 98 8.21 17.95 -12.56
C LEU A 98 7.94 17.27 -11.23
N VAL A 99 8.04 17.98 -10.11
CA VAL A 99 7.73 17.45 -8.78
C VAL A 99 6.27 17.03 -8.68
N LYS A 100 5.33 17.85 -9.15
CA LYS A 100 3.90 17.51 -9.17
C LYS A 100 3.60 16.27 -10.02
N ALA A 101 4.29 16.09 -11.14
CA ALA A 101 4.05 14.97 -12.05
C ALA A 101 4.70 13.65 -11.61
N MET A 102 5.84 13.70 -10.91
CA MET A 102 6.65 12.52 -10.58
C MET A 102 6.66 12.15 -9.10
N VAL A 103 6.63 13.11 -8.20
CA VAL A 103 6.74 12.86 -6.75
C VAL A 103 5.37 12.69 -6.11
N PHE A 104 4.45 13.60 -6.32
CA PHE A 104 3.14 13.56 -5.69
C PHE A 104 2.31 12.32 -6.06
N PRO A 105 2.28 11.82 -7.30
CA PRO A 105 1.57 10.59 -7.62
C PRO A 105 2.11 9.37 -6.87
N VAL A 106 3.41 9.30 -6.61
CA VAL A 106 4.02 8.21 -5.83
C VAL A 106 3.57 8.25 -4.37
N VAL A 107 3.54 9.45 -3.78
CA VAL A 107 3.13 9.65 -2.38
C VAL A 107 1.64 9.43 -2.20
N MET A 108 0.82 9.98 -3.09
CA MET A 108 -0.65 9.99 -2.97
C MET A 108 -1.32 8.78 -3.61
N TYR A 109 -0.56 7.81 -4.13
CA TYR A 109 -1.13 6.59 -4.70
C TYR A 109 -1.94 5.80 -3.67
N GLY A 110 -3.20 5.53 -3.98
CA GLY A 110 -4.10 4.80 -3.08
C GLY A 110 -4.60 5.60 -1.89
N CYS A 111 -4.40 6.93 -1.86
CA CYS A 111 -4.80 7.79 -0.73
C CYS A 111 -6.32 7.80 -0.47
N GLU A 112 -7.13 7.49 -1.47
CA GLU A 112 -8.59 7.38 -1.36
C GLU A 112 -9.05 6.31 -0.36
N SER A 113 -8.21 5.31 -0.11
CA SER A 113 -8.48 4.24 0.86
C SER A 113 -7.94 4.54 2.27
N TRP A 114 -7.25 5.66 2.46
CA TRP A 114 -6.60 5.97 3.73
C TRP A 114 -7.54 6.60 4.74
N THR A 115 -7.54 6.05 5.96
CA THR A 115 -8.09 6.75 7.12
C THR A 115 -6.97 7.60 7.73
N VAL A 116 -6.91 8.88 7.34
CA VAL A 116 -5.81 9.77 7.73
C VAL A 116 -6.04 10.36 9.10
N LYS A 117 -5.17 10.04 10.07
CA LYS A 117 -5.17 10.63 11.40
C LYS A 117 -4.51 12.01 11.38
N LYS A 118 -4.80 12.87 12.35
CA LYS A 118 -4.23 14.22 12.45
C LYS A 118 -2.69 14.26 12.42
N ALA A 119 -2.04 13.23 12.97
CA ALA A 119 -0.58 13.12 12.95
C ALA A 119 -0.04 12.85 11.53
N GLU A 120 -0.74 12.06 10.73
CA GLU A 120 -0.39 11.75 9.34
C GLU A 120 -0.62 12.96 8.43
N HIS A 121 -1.68 13.73 8.63
CA HIS A 121 -1.88 15.02 7.95
C HIS A 121 -0.65 15.92 8.10
N ARG A 122 -0.19 16.11 9.33
CA ARG A 122 1.01 16.92 9.60
C ARG A 122 2.27 16.40 8.91
N ARG A 123 2.41 15.09 8.75
CA ARG A 123 3.54 14.48 8.03
C ARG A 123 3.47 14.72 6.54
N ILE A 124 2.28 14.62 5.96
CA ILE A 124 2.04 14.92 4.54
C ILE A 124 2.31 16.40 4.26
N ASP A 125 1.76 17.29 5.07
CA ASP A 125 1.99 18.74 4.97
C ASP A 125 3.49 19.07 5.10
N ALA A 126 4.18 18.48 6.05
CA ALA A 126 5.62 18.66 6.24
C ALA A 126 6.42 18.14 5.04
N PHE A 127 5.98 17.06 4.40
CA PHE A 127 6.60 16.56 3.17
C PHE A 127 6.38 17.52 2.00
N GLU A 128 5.16 18.05 1.82
CA GLU A 128 4.87 19.03 0.77
C GLU A 128 5.72 20.29 0.93
N LEU A 129 5.87 20.79 2.15
CA LEU A 129 6.74 21.94 2.45
C LEU A 129 8.22 21.64 2.20
N TRP A 130 8.66 20.40 2.40
CA TRP A 130 10.04 20.00 2.16
C TRP A 130 10.34 19.88 0.64
N CYS A 131 9.37 19.48 -0.17
CA CYS A 131 9.49 19.45 -1.62
C CYS A 131 9.56 20.86 -2.22
#